data_aa7a15ccbd0bdeb61953bd536b46d2b8
#
_entry.id   aa7a15ccbd0bdeb61953bd536b46d2b8
#
_cell.length_a   1.000
_cell.length_b   1.000
_cell.length_c   1.000
_cell.angle_alpha   90.00
_cell.angle_beta   90.00
_cell.angle_gamma   90.00
#
_symmetry.space_group_name_H-M   'P 1'
#
loop_
_entity.id
_entity.type
_entity.pdbx_description
1 polymer ?
#
loop_
_entity_poly.entity_id
_entity_poly.type
_entity_poly.pdbx_seq_one_letter_code
_entity_poly.pdbx_strand_id
1 'polypeptide(L)'
;MPLHAPHVGMYVCGPTVYGDPHLGHARPAITFDLLFRYLTHIGYKVRYVRNITDVGHLEHDADDGEDKIAKKARLEELEPMEVAQYYINRYHQAMDALNVLSPSIEPHASGHIIEQIELVKEILKNGYAYESEGSVYFDVEKYNKDHHYGKLSGRNLDDVLNTTRELDGQSEKHNPADFALWKCAQPEHIMRWPSPWSDGFPGWHAECTAMGKKYLGENFDIHGGGMDLIFPHHECEI
;
A
#
# COMPACT_ATOMS: atom_id res chain seq x y z
N MET A 1 16.29 -4.02 -20.44
CA MET A 1 17.48 -3.38 -19.81
C MET A 1 16.99 -2.46 -18.72
N PRO A 2 17.68 -2.35 -17.58
CA PRO A 2 17.32 -1.39 -16.53
C PRO A 2 17.31 0.05 -17.05
N LEU A 3 16.48 0.91 -16.43
CA LEU A 3 16.39 2.33 -16.74
C LEU A 3 17.75 3.04 -16.58
N HIS A 4 18.53 2.64 -15.56
CA HIS A 4 19.81 3.26 -15.19
C HIS A 4 20.90 2.21 -14.93
N ALA A 5 21.23 1.38 -15.94
CA ALA A 5 22.26 0.35 -15.80
C ALA A 5 23.58 0.92 -15.24
N PRO A 6 24.29 0.23 -14.33
CA PRO A 6 24.01 -1.12 -13.83
C PRO A 6 23.03 -1.16 -12.63
N HIS A 7 22.36 -0.06 -12.30
CA HIS A 7 21.45 0.01 -11.17
C HIS A 7 20.06 -0.50 -11.56
N VAL A 8 19.43 -1.25 -10.64
CA VAL A 8 18.05 -1.74 -10.75
C VAL A 8 17.27 -1.30 -9.51
N GLY A 9 16.16 -0.58 -9.70
CA GLY A 9 15.21 -0.26 -8.66
C GLY A 9 14.12 -1.32 -8.59
N MET A 10 13.98 -1.98 -7.43
CA MET A 10 12.96 -3.00 -7.20
C MET A 10 12.16 -2.66 -5.94
N TYR A 11 10.85 -2.46 -6.09
CA TYR A 11 9.90 -2.30 -5.00
C TYR A 11 9.01 -3.53 -4.91
N VAL A 12 8.79 -4.04 -3.70
CA VAL A 12 7.87 -5.15 -3.44
C VAL A 12 6.95 -4.79 -2.28
N CYS A 13 5.65 -4.91 -2.49
CA CYS A 13 4.65 -4.71 -1.43
C CYS A 13 4.88 -5.73 -0.31
N GLY A 14 5.04 -5.20 0.89
CA GLY A 14 5.36 -5.97 2.09
C GLY A 14 4.12 -6.40 2.89
N PRO A 15 4.33 -7.01 4.06
CA PRO A 15 3.24 -7.51 4.88
C PRO A 15 2.53 -6.40 5.66
N THR A 16 1.22 -6.61 5.91
CA THR A 16 0.51 -5.92 6.99
C THR A 16 0.75 -6.68 8.30
N VAL A 17 1.26 -5.98 9.31
CA VAL A 17 1.82 -6.60 10.52
C VAL A 17 0.81 -6.66 11.68
N TYR A 18 -0.29 -7.36 11.50
CA TYR A 18 -1.32 -7.61 12.53
C TYR A 18 -1.44 -9.08 12.94
N GLY A 19 -0.71 -9.97 12.30
CA GLY A 19 -0.77 -11.42 12.52
C GLY A 19 0.49 -12.15 12.09
N ASP A 20 0.55 -13.44 12.42
CA ASP A 20 1.68 -14.28 12.05
C ASP A 20 1.81 -14.43 10.53
N PRO A 21 3.05 -14.46 10.01
CA PRO A 21 3.27 -14.75 8.61
C PRO A 21 2.83 -16.17 8.25
N HIS A 22 2.33 -16.33 7.04
CA HIS A 22 1.88 -17.61 6.50
C HIS A 22 2.41 -17.81 5.07
N LEU A 23 2.04 -18.92 4.41
CA LEU A 23 2.53 -19.25 3.07
C LEU A 23 2.25 -18.17 2.02
N GLY A 24 1.18 -17.38 2.17
CA GLY A 24 0.89 -16.24 1.32
C GLY A 24 1.96 -15.16 1.37
N HIS A 25 2.59 -14.95 2.54
CA HIS A 25 3.73 -14.03 2.70
C HIS A 25 5.05 -14.67 2.22
N ALA A 26 5.24 -15.96 2.46
CA ALA A 26 6.47 -16.67 2.06
C ALA A 26 6.64 -16.72 0.54
N ARG A 27 5.57 -16.93 -0.21
CA ARG A 27 5.62 -17.07 -1.67
C ARG A 27 6.21 -15.84 -2.39
N PRO A 28 5.67 -14.62 -2.23
CA PRO A 28 6.28 -13.43 -2.84
C PRO A 28 7.68 -13.16 -2.28
N ALA A 29 7.91 -13.34 -0.97
CA ALA A 29 9.22 -13.11 -0.39
C ALA A 29 10.30 -13.99 -1.04
N ILE A 30 10.08 -15.29 -1.19
CA ILE A 30 11.02 -16.22 -1.86
C ILE A 30 11.16 -15.88 -3.36
N THR A 31 10.06 -15.55 -4.04
CA THR A 31 10.08 -15.25 -5.47
C THR A 31 10.95 -14.02 -5.76
N PHE A 32 10.77 -12.94 -5.00
CA PHE A 32 11.53 -11.72 -5.19
C PHE A 32 12.96 -11.81 -4.62
N ASP A 33 13.20 -12.64 -3.60
CA ASP A 33 14.56 -12.97 -3.16
C ASP A 33 15.36 -13.68 -4.26
N LEU A 34 14.74 -14.66 -4.94
CA LEU A 34 15.37 -15.32 -6.07
C LEU A 34 15.74 -14.32 -7.18
N LEU A 35 14.82 -13.41 -7.51
CA LEU A 35 15.07 -12.37 -8.51
C LEU A 35 16.18 -11.41 -8.05
N PHE A 36 16.17 -10.98 -6.80
CA PHE A 36 17.19 -10.12 -6.20
C PHE A 36 18.59 -10.77 -6.27
N ARG A 37 18.69 -12.04 -5.85
CA ARG A 37 19.94 -12.82 -5.93
C ARG A 37 20.41 -12.99 -7.37
N TYR A 38 19.50 -13.30 -8.29
CA TYR A 38 19.85 -13.51 -9.70
C TYR A 38 20.36 -12.22 -10.33
N LEU A 39 19.68 -11.11 -10.18
CA LEU A 39 20.13 -9.82 -10.72
C LEU A 39 21.48 -9.41 -10.14
N THR A 40 21.70 -9.62 -8.85
CA THR A 40 22.98 -9.35 -8.20
C THR A 40 24.08 -10.28 -8.74
N HIS A 41 23.79 -11.56 -8.94
CA HIS A 41 24.73 -12.55 -9.49
C HIS A 41 25.21 -12.19 -10.89
N ILE A 42 24.33 -11.69 -11.75
CA ILE A 42 24.68 -11.26 -13.11
C ILE A 42 25.27 -9.84 -13.18
N GLY A 43 25.57 -9.22 -12.02
CA GLY A 43 26.36 -8.00 -11.92
C GLY A 43 25.57 -6.70 -11.80
N TYR A 44 24.24 -6.73 -11.63
CA TYR A 44 23.47 -5.51 -11.35
C TYR A 44 23.59 -5.07 -9.88
N LYS A 45 23.47 -3.77 -9.66
CA LYS A 45 23.40 -3.14 -8.34
C LYS A 45 21.92 -2.91 -8.00
N VAL A 46 21.33 -3.85 -7.29
CA VAL A 46 19.89 -3.79 -6.98
C VAL A 46 19.65 -2.99 -5.70
N ARG A 47 18.80 -1.96 -5.79
CA ARG A 47 18.18 -1.31 -4.62
C ARG A 47 16.82 -1.95 -4.43
N TYR A 48 16.73 -2.87 -3.47
CA TYR A 48 15.52 -3.58 -3.13
C TYR A 48 14.81 -2.88 -1.97
N VAL A 49 13.59 -2.41 -2.20
CA VAL A 49 12.71 -1.77 -1.21
C VAL A 49 11.51 -2.68 -0.98
N ARG A 50 11.22 -3.00 0.28
CA ARG A 50 10.02 -3.73 0.68
C ARG A 50 9.46 -3.06 1.92
N ASN A 51 8.21 -2.58 1.85
CA ASN A 51 7.61 -1.86 2.97
C ASN A 51 7.09 -2.78 4.07
N ILE A 52 6.78 -2.17 5.20
CA ILE A 52 5.93 -2.69 6.26
C ILE A 52 4.67 -1.82 6.32
N THR A 53 3.51 -2.45 6.14
CA THR A 53 2.21 -1.80 6.35
C THR A 53 1.85 -1.92 7.84
N ASP A 54 2.08 -0.85 8.57
CA ASP A 54 1.83 -0.74 10.01
C ASP A 54 0.72 0.27 10.36
N VAL A 55 -0.03 0.75 9.35
CA VAL A 55 -1.20 1.64 9.46
C VAL A 55 -2.03 1.63 8.18
N GLY A 56 -3.29 2.02 8.28
CA GLY A 56 -4.13 2.35 7.11
C GLY A 56 -4.75 1.15 6.39
N HIS A 57 -4.57 -0.07 6.89
CA HIS A 57 -5.18 -1.26 6.32
C HIS A 57 -6.43 -1.65 7.12
N LEU A 58 -7.58 -1.23 6.62
CA LEU A 58 -8.87 -1.45 7.27
C LEU A 58 -9.39 -2.87 7.09
N GLU A 59 -10.40 -3.25 7.89
CA GLU A 59 -11.05 -4.55 7.80
C GLU A 59 -11.69 -4.75 6.43
N HIS A 60 -11.72 -6.00 5.97
CA HIS A 60 -12.32 -6.41 4.69
C HIS A 60 -11.71 -5.76 3.44
N ASP A 61 -10.51 -5.14 3.57
CA ASP A 61 -9.84 -4.39 2.49
C ASP A 61 -10.77 -3.29 1.90
N ALA A 62 -11.60 -2.72 2.77
CA ALA A 62 -12.58 -1.68 2.48
C ALA A 62 -12.03 -0.30 2.87
N ASP A 63 -12.76 0.76 2.46
CA ASP A 63 -12.45 2.15 2.86
C ASP A 63 -13.14 2.56 4.16
N ASP A 64 -13.77 1.61 4.86
CA ASP A 64 -14.46 1.83 6.13
C ASP A 64 -14.21 0.67 7.10
N GLY A 65 -14.36 0.93 8.40
CA GLY A 65 -14.10 -0.04 9.44
C GLY A 65 -12.87 0.30 10.29
N GLU A 66 -12.55 -0.58 11.25
CA GLU A 66 -11.41 -0.39 12.15
C GLU A 66 -10.11 -0.84 11.47
N ASP A 67 -9.01 -0.13 11.71
CA ASP A 67 -7.68 -0.57 11.30
C ASP A 67 -7.33 -1.92 11.95
N LYS A 68 -6.82 -2.87 11.16
CA LYS A 68 -6.53 -4.26 11.58
C LYS A 68 -5.58 -4.33 12.78
N ILE A 69 -4.57 -3.43 12.83
CA ILE A 69 -3.60 -3.37 13.93
C ILE A 69 -4.24 -2.74 15.17
N ALA A 70 -4.99 -1.64 15.00
CA ALA A 70 -5.67 -0.97 16.11
C ALA A 70 -6.73 -1.89 16.75
N LYS A 71 -7.49 -2.63 15.96
CA LYS A 71 -8.44 -3.63 16.46
C LYS A 71 -7.75 -4.71 17.28
N LYS A 72 -6.65 -5.25 16.78
CA LYS A 72 -5.86 -6.27 17.48
C LYS A 72 -5.31 -5.74 18.80
N ALA A 73 -4.75 -4.53 18.77
CA ALA A 73 -4.22 -3.86 19.96
C ALA A 73 -5.30 -3.68 21.04
N ARG A 74 -6.48 -3.21 20.64
CA ARG A 74 -7.62 -3.05 21.57
C ARG A 74 -8.07 -4.38 22.17
N LEU A 75 -8.11 -5.46 21.39
CA LEU A 75 -8.51 -6.79 21.87
C LEU A 75 -7.49 -7.41 22.83
N GLU A 76 -6.22 -7.07 22.68
CA GLU A 76 -5.11 -7.58 23.49
C GLU A 76 -4.65 -6.60 24.60
N GLU A 77 -5.33 -5.45 24.74
CA GLU A 77 -5.00 -4.37 25.69
C GLU A 77 -3.56 -3.84 25.52
N LEU A 78 -3.10 -3.71 24.23
CA LEU A 78 -1.76 -3.24 23.85
C LEU A 78 -1.87 -1.93 23.08
N GLU A 79 -0.72 -1.24 22.93
CA GLU A 79 -0.60 -0.14 21.97
C GLU A 79 -0.45 -0.68 20.53
N PRO A 80 -1.03 -0.03 19.49
CA PRO A 80 -0.91 -0.48 18.10
C PRO A 80 0.53 -0.74 17.66
N MET A 81 1.47 0.09 18.09
CA MET A 81 2.88 -0.08 17.73
C MET A 81 3.57 -1.25 18.46
N GLU A 82 3.06 -1.71 19.61
CA GLU A 82 3.53 -2.95 20.24
C GLU A 82 3.11 -4.16 19.41
N VAL A 83 1.86 -4.17 18.92
CA VAL A 83 1.35 -5.22 18.02
C VAL A 83 2.17 -5.24 16.73
N ALA A 84 2.34 -4.08 16.08
CA ALA A 84 3.14 -3.98 14.86
C ALA A 84 4.57 -4.49 15.07
N GLN A 85 5.27 -4.02 16.12
CA GLN A 85 6.65 -4.44 16.42
C GLN A 85 6.75 -5.95 16.69
N TYR A 86 5.79 -6.52 17.42
CA TYR A 86 5.78 -7.95 17.70
C TYR A 86 5.68 -8.78 16.40
N TYR A 87 4.75 -8.43 15.50
CA TYR A 87 4.56 -9.18 14.25
C TYR A 87 5.63 -8.87 13.20
N ILE A 88 6.24 -7.68 13.19
CA ILE A 88 7.45 -7.41 12.40
C ILE A 88 8.57 -8.38 12.77
N ASN A 89 8.85 -8.53 14.07
CA ASN A 89 9.90 -9.44 14.53
C ASN A 89 9.61 -10.89 14.14
N ARG A 90 8.35 -11.32 14.23
CA ARG A 90 7.92 -12.67 13.81
C ARG A 90 8.02 -12.86 12.30
N TYR A 91 7.70 -11.83 11.53
CA TYR A 91 7.88 -11.83 10.09
C TYR A 91 9.35 -12.00 9.71
N HIS A 92 10.24 -11.21 10.30
CA HIS A 92 11.69 -11.32 10.05
C HIS A 92 12.22 -12.71 10.43
N GLN A 93 11.86 -13.23 11.60
CA GLN A 93 12.25 -14.59 12.02
C GLN A 93 11.81 -15.66 11.01
N ALA A 94 10.58 -15.55 10.48
CA ALA A 94 10.09 -16.48 9.47
C ALA A 94 10.85 -16.34 8.14
N MET A 95 11.16 -15.12 7.70
CA MET A 95 11.95 -14.88 6.48
C MET A 95 13.39 -15.39 6.63
N ASP A 96 14.02 -15.19 7.78
CA ASP A 96 15.34 -15.73 8.09
C ASP A 96 15.35 -17.27 8.05
N ALA A 97 14.33 -17.91 8.65
CA ALA A 97 14.18 -19.37 8.61
C ALA A 97 14.01 -19.92 7.17
N LEU A 98 13.47 -19.13 6.26
CA LEU A 98 13.34 -19.44 4.83
C LEU A 98 14.57 -19.04 4.02
N ASN A 99 15.64 -18.51 4.64
CA ASN A 99 16.84 -18.02 3.99
C ASN A 99 16.57 -16.89 2.97
N VAL A 100 15.53 -16.08 3.19
CA VAL A 100 15.21 -14.90 2.39
C VAL A 100 16.10 -13.73 2.83
N LEU A 101 16.77 -13.07 1.89
CA LEU A 101 17.59 -11.90 2.19
C LEU A 101 16.72 -10.69 2.58
N SER A 102 17.23 -9.91 3.52
CA SER A 102 16.63 -8.63 3.85
C SER A 102 16.68 -7.66 2.65
N PRO A 103 15.66 -6.79 2.49
CA PRO A 103 15.71 -5.73 1.50
C PRO A 103 16.82 -4.72 1.83
N SER A 104 17.21 -3.90 0.85
CA SER A 104 18.16 -2.79 1.07
C SER A 104 17.57 -1.71 1.97
N ILE A 105 16.24 -1.48 1.86
CA ILE A 105 15.48 -0.51 2.63
C ILE A 105 14.13 -1.14 2.96
N GLU A 106 13.73 -1.08 4.23
CA GLU A 106 12.42 -1.55 4.69
C GLU A 106 11.67 -0.38 5.36
N PRO A 107 10.96 0.45 4.56
CA PRO A 107 10.24 1.60 5.07
C PRO A 107 8.90 1.19 5.70
N HIS A 108 8.47 1.92 6.73
CA HIS A 108 7.20 1.77 7.40
C HIS A 108 6.19 2.79 6.88
N ALA A 109 4.94 2.40 6.66
CA ALA A 109 3.88 3.30 6.21
C ALA A 109 3.66 4.45 7.21
N SER A 110 3.64 4.16 8.53
CA SER A 110 3.51 5.17 9.60
C SER A 110 4.68 6.17 9.64
N GLY A 111 5.86 5.77 9.20
CA GLY A 111 7.04 6.63 9.08
C GLY A 111 7.06 7.53 7.84
N HIS A 112 6.07 7.39 6.94
CA HIS A 112 6.02 8.08 5.65
C HIS A 112 4.73 8.87 5.42
N ILE A 113 4.08 9.29 6.50
CA ILE A 113 2.81 10.05 6.45
C ILE A 113 2.97 11.36 5.66
N ILE A 114 4.11 12.05 5.81
CA ILE A 114 4.37 13.30 5.11
C ILE A 114 4.41 13.06 3.59
N GLU A 115 5.12 12.04 3.15
CA GLU A 115 5.23 11.69 1.74
C GLU A 115 3.88 11.29 1.14
N GLN A 116 3.06 10.58 1.91
CA GLN A 116 1.71 10.19 1.49
C GLN A 116 0.80 11.42 1.37
N ILE A 117 0.85 12.35 2.32
CA ILE A 117 0.11 13.63 2.24
C ILE A 117 0.53 14.43 1.00
N GLU A 118 1.84 14.54 0.73
CA GLU A 118 2.32 15.27 -0.45
C GLU A 118 1.89 14.59 -1.76
N LEU A 119 1.89 13.25 -1.82
CA LEU A 119 1.34 12.50 -2.95
C LEU A 119 -0.14 12.82 -3.17
N VAL A 120 -0.95 12.79 -2.12
CA VAL A 120 -2.39 13.09 -2.21
C VAL A 120 -2.63 14.52 -2.69
N LYS A 121 -1.85 15.51 -2.21
CA LYS A 121 -1.89 16.90 -2.71
C LYS A 121 -1.57 16.98 -4.21
N GLU A 122 -0.59 16.21 -4.67
CA GLU A 122 -0.23 16.18 -6.09
C GLU A 122 -1.37 15.60 -6.94
N ILE A 123 -2.01 14.52 -6.50
CA ILE A 123 -3.17 13.92 -7.19
C ILE A 123 -4.36 14.88 -7.22
N LEU A 124 -4.66 15.56 -6.11
CA LEU A 124 -5.69 16.60 -6.04
C LEU A 124 -5.40 17.76 -7.02
N LYS A 125 -4.15 18.25 -7.05
CA LYS A 125 -3.71 19.31 -7.97
C LYS A 125 -3.86 18.90 -9.43
N ASN A 126 -3.61 17.63 -9.74
CA ASN A 126 -3.78 17.06 -11.09
C ASN A 126 -5.27 16.86 -11.44
N GLY A 127 -6.15 16.99 -10.46
CA GLY A 127 -7.60 16.94 -10.63
C GLY A 127 -8.20 15.54 -10.69
N TYR A 128 -7.48 14.51 -10.27
CA TYR A 128 -7.95 13.12 -10.22
C TYR A 128 -8.34 12.66 -8.81
N ALA A 129 -8.48 13.59 -7.88
CA ALA A 129 -9.03 13.32 -6.55
C ALA A 129 -9.98 14.43 -6.12
N TYR A 130 -10.80 14.17 -5.12
CA TYR A 130 -11.72 15.12 -4.52
C TYR A 130 -11.82 14.92 -3.01
N GLU A 131 -12.20 15.99 -2.30
CA GLU A 131 -12.47 15.95 -0.86
C GLU A 131 -13.95 15.68 -0.60
N SER A 132 -14.22 14.82 0.37
CA SER A 132 -15.58 14.54 0.86
C SER A 132 -15.53 14.24 2.36
N GLU A 133 -16.26 15.02 3.15
CA GLU A 133 -16.40 14.87 4.62
C GLU A 133 -15.07 14.73 5.38
N GLY A 134 -14.02 15.44 4.92
CA GLY A 134 -12.68 15.41 5.50
C GLY A 134 -11.81 14.23 5.05
N SER A 135 -12.34 13.35 4.21
CA SER A 135 -11.60 12.31 3.50
C SER A 135 -11.23 12.77 2.09
N VAL A 136 -10.27 12.12 1.46
CA VAL A 136 -9.88 12.35 0.06
C VAL A 136 -9.97 11.06 -0.71
N TYR A 137 -10.66 11.09 -1.85
CA TYR A 137 -10.88 9.95 -2.72
C TYR A 137 -10.28 10.18 -4.11
N PHE A 138 -9.77 9.11 -4.71
CA PHE A 138 -9.38 9.09 -6.11
C PHE A 138 -10.62 8.96 -7.00
N ASP A 139 -10.74 9.80 -8.03
CA ASP A 139 -11.84 9.83 -8.99
C ASP A 139 -11.53 8.90 -10.17
N VAL A 140 -11.90 7.62 -10.00
CA VAL A 140 -11.60 6.57 -10.98
C VAL A 140 -12.31 6.82 -12.31
N GLU A 141 -13.55 7.31 -12.29
CA GLU A 141 -14.30 7.58 -13.51
C GLU A 141 -13.65 8.71 -14.33
N LYS A 142 -13.24 9.79 -13.67
CA LYS A 142 -12.55 10.90 -14.31
C LYS A 142 -11.19 10.48 -14.88
N TYR A 143 -10.42 9.73 -14.10
CA TYR A 143 -9.13 9.20 -14.54
C TYR A 143 -9.30 8.30 -15.76
N ASN A 144 -10.31 7.42 -15.77
CA ASN A 144 -10.57 6.49 -16.86
C ASN A 144 -10.99 7.18 -18.17
N LYS A 145 -11.55 8.41 -18.13
CA LYS A 145 -11.86 9.22 -19.33
C LYS A 145 -10.58 9.71 -20.04
N ASP A 146 -9.56 10.07 -19.28
CA ASP A 146 -8.32 10.64 -19.79
C ASP A 146 -7.22 9.59 -19.98
N HIS A 147 -7.28 8.53 -19.17
CA HIS A 147 -6.33 7.43 -19.11
C HIS A 147 -7.09 6.09 -19.13
N HIS A 148 -6.38 5.00 -19.06
CA HIS A 148 -7.00 3.67 -19.03
C HIS A 148 -6.83 3.04 -17.64
N TYR A 149 -7.89 3.09 -16.80
CA TYR A 149 -7.92 2.35 -15.53
C TYR A 149 -8.18 0.87 -15.79
N GLY A 150 -7.50 -0.01 -15.08
CA GLY A 150 -7.57 -1.46 -15.34
C GLY A 150 -6.51 -1.96 -16.33
N LYS A 151 -5.53 -1.13 -16.70
CA LYS A 151 -4.47 -1.47 -17.64
C LYS A 151 -3.60 -2.63 -17.18
N LEU A 152 -3.29 -2.71 -15.90
CA LEU A 152 -2.51 -3.79 -15.32
C LEU A 152 -3.33 -5.07 -15.15
N SER A 153 -4.51 -4.95 -14.54
CA SER A 153 -5.36 -6.08 -14.19
C SER A 153 -6.13 -6.67 -15.39
N GLY A 154 -6.20 -5.92 -16.48
CA GLY A 154 -7.04 -6.28 -17.65
C GLY A 154 -8.54 -6.13 -17.40
N ARG A 155 -8.94 -5.50 -16.29
CA ARG A 155 -10.35 -5.23 -15.97
C ARG A 155 -10.80 -3.93 -16.63
N ASN A 156 -12.05 -3.87 -17.05
CA ASN A 156 -12.70 -2.63 -17.44
C ASN A 156 -13.50 -2.05 -16.25
N LEU A 157 -13.85 -0.76 -16.33
CA LEU A 157 -14.57 -0.08 -15.24
C LEU A 157 -15.95 -0.71 -14.99
N ASP A 158 -16.64 -1.20 -16.03
CA ASP A 158 -17.95 -1.85 -15.90
C ASP A 158 -17.83 -3.15 -15.10
N ASP A 159 -16.76 -3.93 -15.30
CA ASP A 159 -16.49 -5.13 -14.51
C ASP A 159 -16.24 -4.79 -13.04
N VAL A 160 -15.53 -3.68 -12.78
CA VAL A 160 -15.25 -3.20 -11.41
C VAL A 160 -16.56 -2.79 -10.73
N LEU A 161 -17.39 -2.00 -11.40
CA LEU A 161 -18.69 -1.55 -10.86
C LEU A 161 -19.65 -2.72 -10.59
N ASN A 162 -19.66 -3.73 -11.46
CA ASN A 162 -20.51 -4.91 -11.29
C ASN A 162 -20.04 -5.84 -10.16
N THR A 163 -18.76 -5.78 -9.77
CA THR A 163 -18.19 -6.62 -8.72
C THR A 163 -18.08 -5.90 -7.37
N THR A 164 -18.25 -4.58 -7.34
CA THR A 164 -18.21 -3.79 -6.11
C THR A 164 -19.47 -4.11 -5.30
N ARG A 165 -19.28 -4.74 -4.13
CA ARG A 165 -20.37 -4.95 -3.18
C ARG A 165 -20.81 -3.60 -2.64
N GLU A 166 -22.08 -3.48 -2.24
CA GLU A 166 -22.55 -2.38 -1.39
C GLU A 166 -21.81 -2.49 -0.05
N LEU A 167 -20.73 -1.72 0.10
CA LEU A 167 -19.97 -1.61 1.35
C LEU A 167 -20.41 -0.34 2.07
N ASP A 168 -20.34 -0.34 3.39
CA ASP A 168 -20.54 0.85 4.20
C ASP A 168 -19.51 1.93 3.83
N GLY A 169 -19.85 3.22 3.96
CA GLY A 169 -18.99 4.34 3.57
C GLY A 169 -19.14 4.81 2.11
N GLN A 170 -20.00 4.19 1.31
CA GLN A 170 -20.23 4.60 -0.10
C GLN A 170 -20.93 5.96 -0.24
N SER A 171 -21.58 6.49 0.83
CA SER A 171 -22.26 7.80 0.78
C SER A 171 -21.30 8.97 0.58
N GLU A 172 -20.00 8.81 0.92
CA GLU A 172 -18.97 9.83 0.75
C GLU A 172 -18.37 9.84 -0.66
N LYS A 173 -18.55 8.75 -1.44
CA LYS A 173 -17.94 8.57 -2.75
C LYS A 173 -18.84 9.04 -3.88
N HIS A 174 -18.26 9.63 -4.92
CA HIS A 174 -18.99 9.96 -6.15
C HIS A 174 -19.34 8.69 -6.95
N ASN A 175 -18.45 7.70 -6.93
CA ASN A 175 -18.60 6.44 -7.65
C ASN A 175 -18.13 5.28 -6.76
N PRO A 176 -18.82 4.12 -6.77
CA PRO A 176 -18.40 2.94 -5.99
C PRO A 176 -16.98 2.43 -6.29
N ALA A 177 -16.44 2.73 -7.48
CA ALA A 177 -15.07 2.36 -7.86
C ALA A 177 -14.00 3.28 -7.26
N ASP A 178 -14.38 4.46 -6.74
CA ASP A 178 -13.43 5.39 -6.13
C ASP A 178 -12.84 4.76 -4.86
N PHE A 179 -11.59 5.09 -4.56
CA PHE A 179 -10.89 4.56 -3.40
C PHE A 179 -10.26 5.67 -2.57
N ALA A 180 -10.14 5.42 -1.27
CA ALA A 180 -9.60 6.39 -0.34
C ALA A 180 -8.09 6.59 -0.53
N LEU A 181 -7.66 7.85 -0.60
CA LEU A 181 -6.27 8.28 -0.51
C LEU A 181 -5.93 8.79 0.89
N TRP A 182 -6.91 9.40 1.56
CA TRP A 182 -6.86 9.83 2.95
C TRP A 182 -8.23 9.63 3.59
N LYS A 183 -8.29 9.01 4.76
CA LYS A 183 -9.54 8.85 5.52
C LYS A 183 -9.56 9.75 6.74
N CYS A 184 -10.67 10.45 6.93
CA CYS A 184 -10.98 11.17 8.15
C CYS A 184 -11.12 10.18 9.30
N ALA A 185 -10.39 10.39 10.40
CA ALA A 185 -10.44 9.52 11.56
C ALA A 185 -11.72 9.72 12.36
N GLN A 186 -12.37 8.63 12.73
CA GLN A 186 -13.43 8.65 13.74
C GLN A 186 -12.82 8.73 15.16
N PRO A 187 -13.58 9.12 16.20
CA PRO A 187 -13.04 9.27 17.55
C PRO A 187 -12.33 8.03 18.10
N GLU A 188 -12.74 6.83 17.71
CA GLU A 188 -12.16 5.54 18.09
C GLU A 188 -10.84 5.22 17.42
N HIS A 189 -10.50 5.87 16.30
CA HIS A 189 -9.23 5.65 15.62
C HIS A 189 -8.07 6.22 16.42
N ILE A 190 -7.24 5.35 16.97
CA ILE A 190 -6.05 5.71 17.76
C ILE A 190 -4.92 6.19 16.84
N MET A 191 -4.71 5.49 15.72
CA MET A 191 -3.66 5.80 14.75
C MET A 191 -4.18 6.84 13.77
N ARG A 192 -3.87 8.10 14.03
CA ARG A 192 -4.27 9.24 13.20
C ARG A 192 -3.25 10.36 13.26
N TRP A 193 -3.14 11.11 12.20
CA TRP A 193 -2.20 12.20 12.04
C TRP A 193 -2.92 13.45 11.49
N PRO A 194 -2.43 14.65 11.84
CA PRO A 194 -2.97 15.88 11.26
C PRO A 194 -2.65 15.96 9.76
N SER A 195 -3.63 16.38 8.98
CA SER A 195 -3.48 16.66 7.55
C SER A 195 -4.18 17.95 7.16
N PRO A 196 -4.02 18.46 5.94
CA PRO A 196 -4.75 19.61 5.46
C PRO A 196 -6.28 19.43 5.41
N TRP A 197 -6.75 18.20 5.36
CA TRP A 197 -8.18 17.86 5.18
C TRP A 197 -8.85 17.54 6.51
N SER A 198 -8.19 16.74 7.34
CA SER A 198 -8.68 16.32 8.66
C SER A 198 -7.56 15.64 9.45
N ASP A 199 -7.79 15.43 10.76
CA ASP A 199 -7.07 14.38 11.48
C ASP A 199 -7.53 13.03 10.92
N GLY A 200 -6.57 12.20 10.48
CA GLY A 200 -6.89 10.98 9.76
C GLY A 200 -5.67 10.08 9.51
N PHE A 201 -5.81 9.22 8.54
CA PHE A 201 -4.78 8.26 8.16
C PHE A 201 -4.79 8.03 6.64
N PRO A 202 -3.66 7.59 6.04
CA PRO A 202 -3.60 7.34 4.61
C PRO A 202 -4.44 6.13 4.21
N GLY A 203 -5.01 6.18 3.00
CA GLY A 203 -5.60 5.01 2.36
C GLY A 203 -4.51 4.00 1.98
N TRP A 204 -4.84 2.73 2.06
CA TRP A 204 -3.90 1.62 1.85
C TRP A 204 -3.12 1.68 0.54
N HIS A 205 -3.72 2.19 -0.54
CA HIS A 205 -3.09 2.21 -1.86
C HIS A 205 -2.05 3.34 -2.04
N ALA A 206 -2.08 4.39 -1.23
CA ALA A 206 -1.17 5.53 -1.34
C ALA A 206 0.25 5.23 -0.79
N GLU A 207 0.39 4.27 0.13
CA GLU A 207 1.63 4.02 0.85
C GLU A 207 2.77 3.54 -0.05
N CYS A 208 2.51 2.49 -0.84
CA CYS A 208 3.53 1.89 -1.70
C CYS A 208 3.98 2.86 -2.79
N THR A 209 3.04 3.62 -3.38
CA THR A 209 3.35 4.66 -4.37
C THR A 209 4.25 5.75 -3.76
N ALA A 210 3.90 6.26 -2.57
CA ALA A 210 4.70 7.30 -1.91
C ALA A 210 6.10 6.82 -1.54
N MET A 211 6.23 5.62 -0.97
CA MET A 211 7.52 5.04 -0.59
C MET A 211 8.35 4.60 -1.80
N GLY A 212 7.71 4.05 -2.84
CA GLY A 212 8.36 3.70 -4.10
C GLY A 212 8.96 4.93 -4.76
N LYS A 213 8.18 6.01 -4.93
CA LYS A 213 8.62 7.30 -5.45
C LYS A 213 9.78 7.88 -4.64
N LYS A 214 9.71 7.84 -3.31
CA LYS A 214 10.75 8.39 -2.42
C LYS A 214 12.10 7.69 -2.59
N TYR A 215 12.13 6.36 -2.66
CA TYR A 215 13.37 5.60 -2.63
C TYR A 215 13.90 5.19 -3.99
N LEU A 216 13.04 5.10 -5.00
CA LEU A 216 13.38 4.63 -6.34
C LEU A 216 13.16 5.68 -7.44
N GLY A 217 12.41 6.75 -7.16
CA GLY A 217 12.07 7.81 -8.10
C GLY A 217 10.71 7.59 -8.78
N GLU A 218 10.36 8.51 -9.70
CA GLU A 218 9.08 8.51 -10.42
C GLU A 218 8.86 7.23 -11.24
N ASN A 219 9.94 6.71 -11.82
CA ASN A 219 9.93 5.47 -12.58
C ASN A 219 11.05 4.58 -12.09
N PHE A 220 10.75 3.31 -11.90
CA PHE A 220 11.71 2.30 -11.48
C PHE A 220 11.47 0.97 -12.22
N ASP A 221 12.42 0.04 -12.11
CA ASP A 221 12.48 -1.09 -13.02
C ASP A 221 11.48 -2.20 -12.70
N ILE A 222 11.23 -2.46 -11.41
CA ILE A 222 10.42 -3.61 -10.98
C ILE A 222 9.52 -3.17 -9.83
N HIS A 223 8.19 -3.36 -10.02
CA HIS A 223 7.20 -3.29 -8.97
C HIS A 223 6.55 -4.67 -8.84
N GLY A 224 6.44 -5.18 -7.62
CA GLY A 224 5.92 -6.53 -7.41
C GLY A 224 5.24 -6.73 -6.07
N GLY A 225 4.51 -7.84 -5.98
CA GLY A 225 3.78 -8.25 -4.79
C GLY A 225 3.09 -9.59 -4.97
N GLY A 226 2.16 -9.93 -4.10
CA GLY A 226 1.30 -11.11 -4.23
C GLY A 226 0.37 -11.03 -5.44
N MET A 227 -0.01 -12.17 -6.01
CA MET A 227 -0.95 -12.22 -7.14
C MET A 227 -2.33 -11.68 -6.78
N ASP A 228 -2.73 -11.78 -5.52
CA ASP A 228 -3.94 -11.23 -4.94
C ASP A 228 -3.97 -9.71 -4.92
N LEU A 229 -2.80 -9.06 -4.96
CA LEU A 229 -2.65 -7.61 -4.97
C LEU A 229 -2.82 -6.97 -6.36
N ILE A 230 -2.85 -7.75 -7.45
CA ILE A 230 -2.97 -7.19 -8.82
C ILE A 230 -4.17 -6.23 -8.91
N PHE A 231 -5.29 -6.63 -8.31
CA PHE A 231 -6.49 -5.78 -8.20
C PHE A 231 -7.13 -5.97 -6.82
N PRO A 232 -7.48 -4.87 -6.12
CA PRO A 232 -7.35 -3.47 -6.58
C PRO A 232 -5.98 -2.83 -6.33
N HIS A 233 -5.14 -3.37 -5.42
CA HIS A 233 -4.00 -2.66 -4.83
C HIS A 233 -3.00 -2.14 -5.88
N HIS A 234 -2.38 -3.01 -6.67
CA HIS A 234 -1.40 -2.58 -7.68
C HIS A 234 -2.00 -1.73 -8.80
N GLU A 235 -3.27 -1.95 -9.17
CA GLU A 235 -3.96 -1.09 -10.14
C GLU A 235 -4.13 0.33 -9.61
N CYS A 236 -4.44 0.46 -8.30
CA CYS A 236 -4.59 1.75 -7.65
C CYS A 236 -3.26 2.48 -7.39
N GLU A 237 -2.12 1.77 -7.44
CA GLU A 237 -0.78 2.34 -7.24
C GLU A 237 -0.22 2.97 -8.53
N ILE A 238 -0.69 2.59 -9.70
CA ILE A 238 -0.23 3.07 -11.01
C ILE A 238 -0.84 4.41 -11.36
#